data_e6d991bb4ac5e118b2ddb21b81dd60a1
#
_entry.id   e6d991bb4ac5e118b2ddb21b81dd60a1
#
_cell.length_a   1.000
_cell.length_b   1.000
_cell.length_c   1.000
_cell.angle_alpha   90.00
_cell.angle_beta   90.00
_cell.angle_gamma   90.00
#
_symmetry.space_group_name_H-M   'P 1'
#
loop_
_entity.id
_entity.type
_entity.pdbx_description
1 polymer ?
#
loop_
_entity_poly.entity_id
_entity_poly.type
_entity_poly.pdbx_seq_one_letter_code
_entity_poly.pdbx_strand_id
1 'polypeptide(L)'
;MSKKIGEQSLLKYEKLYNWGRTLITSGVIQNEDKFPSENILQKKFGYSRQTVRTALNQLEAEGLIKRVKGSGTYVSYEGNLRNGER
;
A
#
# COMPACT_ATOMS: atom_id res chain seq x y z
N MET A 1 -4.57 -3.11 -28.29
CA MET A 1 -4.38 -3.34 -27.75
C MET A 1 -3.88 -3.70 -26.43
N SER A 2 -2.81 -4.43 -26.45
CA SER A 2 -2.24 -4.86 -25.20
C SER A 2 -1.84 -3.66 -24.34
N LYS A 3 -1.53 -2.56 -24.99
CA LYS A 3 -1.20 -1.36 -24.28
C LYS A 3 -2.31 -0.89 -23.36
N LYS A 4 -3.54 -0.96 -23.84
CA LYS A 4 -4.66 -0.52 -23.04
C LYS A 4 -4.83 -1.37 -21.80
N ILE A 5 -4.65 -2.67 -21.95
CA ILE A 5 -4.75 -3.56 -20.81
C ILE A 5 -3.69 -3.22 -19.78
N GLY A 6 -2.49 -2.99 -20.28
CA GLY A 6 -1.41 -2.61 -19.38
C GLY A 6 -1.67 -1.30 -18.67
N GLU A 7 -2.24 -0.36 -19.41
CA GLU A 7 -2.53 0.94 -18.80
C GLU A 7 -3.57 0.84 -17.72
N GLN A 8 -4.58 -0.01 -17.93
CA GLN A 8 -5.60 -0.17 -16.91
C GLN A 8 -5.02 -0.79 -15.64
N SER A 9 -4.14 -1.75 -15.81
CA SER A 9 -3.49 -2.36 -14.66
C SER A 9 -2.65 -1.35 -13.92
N LEU A 10 -1.94 -0.51 -14.65
CA LEU A 10 -1.13 0.52 -14.04
C LEU A 10 -1.98 1.53 -13.29
N LEU A 11 -3.11 1.92 -13.89
CA LEU A 11 -3.99 2.89 -13.24
C LEU A 11 -4.56 2.33 -11.94
N LYS A 12 -4.95 1.08 -11.95
CA LYS A 12 -5.50 0.45 -10.75
C LYS A 12 -4.43 0.35 -9.67
N TYR A 13 -3.26 -0.07 -10.07
CA TYR A 13 -2.13 -0.17 -9.15
C TYR A 13 -1.83 1.19 -8.54
N GLU A 14 -1.78 2.22 -9.37
CA GLU A 14 -1.46 3.56 -8.89
C GLU A 14 -2.53 4.09 -7.95
N LYS A 15 -3.78 3.82 -8.25
CA LYS A 15 -4.85 4.28 -7.38
C LYS A 15 -4.75 3.66 -6.01
N LEU A 16 -4.53 2.36 -5.97
CA LEU A 16 -4.41 1.66 -4.71
C LEU A 16 -3.17 2.13 -3.96
N TYR A 17 -2.07 2.25 -4.66
CA TYR A 17 -0.82 2.71 -4.07
C TYR A 17 -1.00 4.11 -3.47
N ASN A 18 -1.57 5.03 -4.24
CA ASN A 18 -1.78 6.39 -3.76
C ASN A 18 -2.71 6.45 -2.58
N TRP A 19 -3.76 5.63 -2.62
CA TRP A 19 -4.70 5.55 -1.51
C TRP A 19 -3.98 5.14 -0.23
N GLY A 20 -3.18 4.09 -0.31
CA GLY A 20 -2.47 3.60 0.87
C GLY A 20 -1.43 4.58 1.36
N ARG A 21 -0.69 5.16 0.43
CA ARG A 21 0.34 6.11 0.79
C ARG A 21 -0.25 7.33 1.48
N THR A 22 -1.36 7.82 0.94
CA THR A 22 -2.02 8.98 1.53
C THR A 22 -2.52 8.70 2.94
N LEU A 23 -3.13 7.53 3.15
CA LEU A 23 -3.60 7.18 4.48
C LEU A 23 -2.46 7.18 5.49
N ILE A 24 -1.33 6.66 5.06
CA ILE A 24 -0.19 6.54 5.97
C ILE A 24 0.49 7.86 6.20
N THR A 25 0.78 8.59 5.13
CA THR A 25 1.54 9.82 5.27
C THR A 25 0.73 10.95 5.89
N SER A 26 -0.60 10.88 5.77
CA SER A 26 -1.44 11.90 6.39
C SER A 26 -1.75 11.61 7.84
N GLY A 27 -1.39 10.43 8.32
CA GLY A 27 -1.62 10.08 9.71
C GLY A 27 -2.97 9.45 10.01
N VAL A 28 -3.77 9.20 8.98
CA VAL A 28 -5.05 8.53 9.20
C VAL A 28 -4.82 7.14 9.77
N ILE A 29 -3.82 6.45 9.22
CA ILE A 29 -3.35 5.20 9.79
C ILE A 29 -1.96 5.47 10.31
N GLN A 30 -1.73 5.14 11.56
CA GLN A 30 -0.48 5.49 12.20
C GLN A 30 0.50 4.34 12.23
N ASN A 31 1.73 4.68 12.56
CA ASN A 31 2.79 3.69 12.67
C ASN A 31 2.36 2.55 13.56
N GLU A 32 2.60 1.33 13.11
CA GLU A 32 2.29 0.09 13.80
C GLU A 32 0.83 -0.29 13.80
N ASP A 33 -0.03 0.55 13.23
CA ASP A 33 -1.41 0.15 13.02
C ASP A 33 -1.46 -0.94 11.97
N LYS A 34 -2.48 -1.77 12.04
CA LYS A 34 -2.64 -2.83 11.07
C LYS A 34 -3.13 -2.27 9.75
N PHE A 35 -2.48 -2.70 8.66
CA PHE A 35 -2.86 -2.29 7.33
C PHE A 35 -3.72 -3.38 6.69
N PRO A 36 -4.71 -3.03 5.87
CA PRO A 36 -5.59 -4.05 5.27
C PRO A 36 -4.83 -5.11 4.50
N SER A 37 -5.29 -6.34 4.57
CA SER A 37 -4.66 -7.46 3.88
C SER A 37 -4.99 -7.45 2.41
N GLU A 38 -4.29 -8.31 1.65
CA GLU A 38 -4.58 -8.47 0.23
C GLU A 38 -6.05 -8.80 0.00
N ASN A 39 -6.57 -9.73 0.77
CA ASN A 39 -7.97 -10.15 0.60
C ASN A 39 -8.93 -9.01 0.81
N ILE A 40 -8.71 -8.26 1.86
CA ILE A 40 -9.57 -7.12 2.16
C ILE A 40 -9.51 -6.10 1.03
N LEU A 41 -8.30 -5.81 0.55
CA LEU A 41 -8.14 -4.83 -0.51
C LEU A 41 -8.73 -5.30 -1.83
N GLN A 42 -8.61 -6.58 -2.12
CA GLN A 42 -9.24 -7.13 -3.32
C GLN A 42 -10.74 -6.91 -3.30
N LYS A 43 -11.34 -7.15 -2.16
CA LYS A 43 -12.79 -6.98 -2.03
C LYS A 43 -13.18 -5.52 -2.04
N LYS A 44 -12.41 -4.71 -1.36
CA LYS A 44 -12.73 -3.29 -1.25
C LYS A 44 -12.63 -2.57 -2.60
N PHE A 45 -11.60 -2.87 -3.36
CA PHE A 45 -11.37 -2.18 -4.62
C PHE A 45 -11.86 -2.95 -5.84
N GLY A 46 -12.11 -4.23 -5.69
CA GLY A 46 -12.50 -5.04 -6.82
C GLY A 46 -11.35 -5.28 -7.78
N TYR A 47 -10.14 -5.25 -7.29
CA TYR A 47 -8.95 -5.44 -8.10
C TYR A 47 -8.46 -6.88 -8.00
N SER A 48 -7.68 -7.31 -8.99
CA SER A 48 -7.09 -8.63 -8.97
C SER A 48 -6.01 -8.71 -7.89
N ARG A 49 -5.70 -9.95 -7.50
CA ARG A 49 -4.65 -10.16 -6.52
C ARG A 49 -3.33 -9.56 -6.98
N GLN A 50 -3.02 -9.75 -8.27
CA GLN A 50 -1.76 -9.25 -8.80
C GLN A 50 -1.65 -7.75 -8.67
N THR A 51 -2.73 -7.04 -9.00
CA THR A 51 -2.74 -5.59 -8.91
C THR A 51 -2.54 -5.14 -7.46
N VAL A 52 -3.27 -5.78 -6.55
CA VAL A 52 -3.16 -5.44 -5.13
C VAL A 52 -1.76 -5.72 -4.63
N ARG A 53 -1.23 -6.88 -4.98
CA ARG A 53 0.09 -7.27 -4.52
C ARG A 53 1.17 -6.32 -5.03
N THR A 54 1.04 -5.88 -6.28
CA THR A 54 2.01 -4.94 -6.84
C THR A 54 2.03 -3.64 -6.05
N ALA A 55 0.86 -3.12 -5.70
CA ALA A 55 0.78 -1.89 -4.92
C ALA A 55 1.38 -2.08 -3.54
N LEU A 56 1.07 -3.21 -2.90
CA LEU A 56 1.61 -3.48 -1.57
C LEU A 56 3.12 -3.64 -1.59
N ASN A 57 3.64 -4.30 -2.63
CA ASN A 57 5.07 -4.45 -2.77
C ASN A 57 5.75 -3.10 -2.86
N GLN A 58 5.14 -2.17 -3.57
CA GLN A 58 5.70 -0.84 -3.72
C GLN A 58 5.69 -0.10 -2.39
N LEU A 59 4.58 -0.19 -1.66
CA LEU A 59 4.50 0.47 -0.35
C LEU A 59 5.54 -0.10 0.60
N GLU A 60 5.73 -1.41 0.54
CA GLU A 60 6.72 -2.05 1.39
C GLU A 60 8.14 -1.65 1.00
N ALA A 61 8.40 -1.57 -0.30
CA ALA A 61 9.71 -1.17 -0.78
C ALA A 61 10.06 0.23 -0.34
N GLU A 62 9.06 1.07 -0.14
CA GLU A 62 9.28 2.44 0.31
C GLU A 62 9.30 2.57 1.83
N GLY A 63 9.14 1.46 2.51
CA GLY A 63 9.20 1.48 3.97
C GLY A 63 7.94 1.96 4.64
N LEU A 64 6.84 2.02 3.91
CA LEU A 64 5.58 2.50 4.46
C LEU A 64 4.80 1.41 5.19
N ILE A 65 4.99 0.17 4.78
CA ILE A 65 4.36 -0.96 5.45
C ILE A 65 5.37 -2.08 5.57
N LYS A 66 5.08 -3.01 6.47
CA LYS A 66 5.90 -4.21 6.61
C LYS A 66 4.95 -5.39 6.76
N ARG A 67 5.33 -6.50 6.18
CA ARG A 67 4.55 -7.73 6.27
C ARG A 67 5.21 -8.66 7.26
N VAL A 68 4.44 -9.05 8.25
CA VAL A 68 4.95 -9.93 9.30
C VAL A 68 4.31 -11.30 9.09
N LYS A 69 5.13 -12.25 8.73
CA LYS A 69 4.64 -13.59 8.43
C LYS A 69 3.84 -14.15 9.59
N GLY A 70 2.64 -14.61 9.26
CA GLY A 70 1.77 -15.20 10.28
C GLY A 70 1.00 -14.21 11.11
N SER A 71 1.28 -12.92 10.96
CA SER A 71 0.63 -11.91 11.77
C SER A 71 -0.18 -10.92 10.94
N GLY A 72 0.36 -10.48 9.82
CA GLY A 72 -0.34 -9.54 8.97
C GLY A 72 0.55 -8.43 8.47
N THR A 73 -0.07 -7.38 7.97
CA THR A 73 0.63 -6.22 7.43
C THR A 73 0.42 -5.05 8.37
N TYR A 74 1.49 -4.31 8.61
CA TYR A 74 1.45 -3.19 9.54
C TYR A 74 2.11 -1.97 8.95
N VAL A 75 1.69 -0.80 9.40
CA VAL A 75 2.29 0.46 8.98
C VAL A 75 3.64 0.62 9.67
N SER A 76 4.64 1.07 8.92
CA SER A 76 5.97 1.26 9.49
C SER A 76 6.54 2.62 9.12
N TYR A 77 5.68 3.63 9.03
CA TYR A 77 6.07 4.95 8.60
C TYR A 77 6.45 5.83 9.78
N GLU A 78 7.66 6.32 9.77
CA GLU A 78 8.15 7.22 10.80
C GLU A 78 8.71 8.49 10.20
N GLY A 79 8.21 8.83 9.02
CA GLY A 79 8.78 9.91 8.25
C GLY A 79 8.89 11.22 9.00
N ASN A 80 7.84 11.58 9.71
CA ASN A 80 7.85 12.87 10.41
C ASN A 80 8.86 12.90 11.53
N LEU A 81 8.95 11.81 12.27
CA LEU A 81 9.91 11.72 13.34
C LEU A 81 11.33 11.81 12.81
N ARG A 82 11.58 11.05 11.74
CA ARG A 82 12.90 11.04 11.16
C ARG A 82 13.29 12.41 10.64
N ASN A 83 12.35 13.07 9.99
CA ASN A 83 12.59 14.39 9.47
C ASN A 83 12.88 15.38 10.58
N GLY A 84 12.15 15.23 11.67
CA GLY A 84 12.33 16.12 12.79
C GLY A 84 13.68 15.98 13.46
N GLU A 85 14.25 14.81 13.33
CA GLU A 85 15.55 14.56 13.94
C GLU A 85 16.68 15.21 13.20
N ARG A 86 16.45 15.54 11.96
CA ARG A 86 17.49 16.17 11.19
C ARG A 86 17.41 17.67 11.28
#